data_30db05581b658d6984981286b61f1b35
#
_entry.id   30db05581b658d6984981286b61f1b35
#
_cell.length_a   1.000
_cell.length_b   1.000
_cell.length_c   1.000
_cell.angle_alpha   90.00
_cell.angle_beta   90.00
_cell.angle_gamma   90.00
#
_symmetry.space_group_name_H-M   'P 1'
#
loop_
_entity.id
_entity.type
_entity.pdbx_description
1 polymer ?
#
loop_
_entity_poly.entity_id
_entity_poly.type
_entity_poly.pdbx_seq_one_letter_code
_entity_poly.pdbx_strand_id
1 'polypeptide(L)'
;MKTAQMLERRGSWDSAISIYLDILNKNPETYRAIRSLKNIYRKTQRYQDGIQFLRSRLQDHPNDIQSYVELGEFYFLNDQAGKAKAVWREGLTSFQTTQSYYRFLLPIYGQYGFNDEIKFLINKGRQHFGPAFLSQDLGYFYQARRVYDRALDEYILELVHNPQHSNSIARRVLTMSDEPEAKKLIETKMSEAGEKHPDIMLTILADHYFKHRQYSDAYSTYITWTRAGFFNGQKWLNFANNLRKEGSFSLATDAYKFVLKKELNQKASGQALLGLAKTFEDQIIPIETKDIIPYFFDNNLFFKTPFQLYSNISSEHLESSLNLYDSILVSLPKSSLIAEAHFRLAEIQYRIVQDFDRALKTYKTAIRQKPKPDLYKSIILRIGDVLLAKGDIPGSIAFLDSMYHLENFEPILHKLIQVHLFSGNPDTAITILDGIFSTISPIDKSFNDIMELRDILSQHYQQSDQQGKNAFKVFLTAELYLRQQKISEAGEQLSYFIDTYPDVDLIPLITLRRALILLRLNQPELALKTAQAIEQTSLSDRSIILSGQIYEQVYNDKERALEYFLRIINEYPLSIFFEPIRYHIRQLKHIES
;
A
#
# COMPACT_ATOMS: atom_id res chain seq x y z
N MET A 1 -34.38 24.31 -21.26
CA MET A 1 -33.38 23.85 -20.25
C MET A 1 -32.02 24.50 -20.37
N LYS A 2 -31.27 24.35 -21.47
CA LYS A 2 -29.90 24.93 -21.62
C LYS A 2 -29.86 26.44 -21.39
N THR A 3 -30.80 27.17 -22.01
CA THR A 3 -30.95 28.65 -21.86
C THR A 3 -31.21 29.05 -20.42
N ALA A 4 -32.13 28.37 -19.72
CA ALA A 4 -32.42 28.64 -18.32
C ALA A 4 -31.22 28.41 -17.41
N GLN A 5 -30.46 27.33 -17.63
CA GLN A 5 -29.22 27.05 -16.89
C GLN A 5 -28.11 28.09 -17.14
N MET A 6 -28.01 28.60 -18.38
CA MET A 6 -27.06 29.67 -18.71
C MET A 6 -27.42 30.96 -17.97
N LEU A 7 -28.71 31.33 -17.94
CA LEU A 7 -29.21 32.51 -17.22
C LEU A 7 -29.02 32.35 -15.69
N GLU A 8 -29.25 31.15 -15.14
CA GLU A 8 -29.00 30.80 -13.75
C GLU A 8 -27.52 31.02 -13.40
N ARG A 9 -26.59 30.54 -14.25
CA ARG A 9 -25.12 30.74 -14.04
C ARG A 9 -24.70 32.21 -14.11
N ARG A 10 -25.40 33.02 -14.92
CA ARG A 10 -25.14 34.47 -15.05
C ARG A 10 -25.77 35.31 -13.93
N GLY A 11 -26.58 34.70 -13.06
CA GLY A 11 -27.29 35.40 -12.01
C GLY A 11 -28.57 36.14 -12.51
N SER A 12 -29.00 35.90 -13.76
CA SER A 12 -30.24 36.45 -14.31
C SER A 12 -31.46 35.61 -13.81
N TRP A 13 -31.71 35.72 -12.50
CA TRP A 13 -32.66 34.84 -11.78
C TRP A 13 -34.08 34.92 -12.30
N ASP A 14 -34.63 36.14 -12.53
CA ASP A 14 -36.02 36.31 -13.00
C ASP A 14 -36.24 35.68 -14.36
N SER A 15 -35.34 35.87 -15.28
CA SER A 15 -35.42 35.26 -16.61
C SER A 15 -35.28 33.74 -16.55
N ALA A 16 -34.42 33.23 -15.67
CA ALA A 16 -34.28 31.78 -15.46
C ALA A 16 -35.56 31.16 -14.86
N ILE A 17 -36.17 31.82 -13.85
CA ILE A 17 -37.43 31.41 -13.22
C ILE A 17 -38.53 31.33 -14.26
N SER A 18 -38.73 32.40 -15.07
CA SER A 18 -39.74 32.42 -16.12
C SER A 18 -39.62 31.23 -17.06
N ILE A 19 -38.43 30.97 -17.57
CA ILE A 19 -38.19 29.83 -18.48
C ILE A 19 -38.42 28.48 -17.79
N TYR A 20 -38.02 28.33 -16.53
CA TYR A 20 -38.28 27.08 -15.80
C TYR A 20 -39.77 26.88 -15.57
N LEU A 21 -40.53 27.91 -15.23
CA LEU A 21 -42.00 27.84 -15.08
C LEU A 21 -42.66 27.49 -16.43
N ASP A 22 -42.24 28.09 -17.54
CA ASP A 22 -42.73 27.73 -18.88
C ASP A 22 -42.45 26.28 -19.26
N ILE A 23 -41.29 25.75 -18.85
CA ILE A 23 -40.97 24.33 -19.04
C ILE A 23 -41.90 23.44 -18.23
N LEU A 24 -42.20 23.82 -16.99
CA LEU A 24 -43.06 23.03 -16.11
C LEU A 24 -44.53 23.12 -16.53
N ASN A 25 -44.99 24.26 -17.07
CA ASN A 25 -46.35 24.36 -17.66
C ASN A 25 -46.53 23.41 -18.86
N LYS A 26 -45.46 23.15 -19.62
CA LYS A 26 -45.47 22.20 -20.76
C LYS A 26 -45.27 20.76 -20.33
N ASN A 27 -44.42 20.54 -19.35
CA ASN A 27 -44.09 19.22 -18.80
C ASN A 27 -43.86 19.31 -17.28
N PRO A 28 -44.92 19.10 -16.47
CA PRO A 28 -44.87 19.24 -15.00
C PRO A 28 -43.88 18.31 -14.30
N GLU A 29 -43.51 17.19 -14.92
CA GLU A 29 -42.59 16.19 -14.37
C GLU A 29 -41.10 16.45 -14.70
N THR A 30 -40.76 17.63 -15.21
CA THR A 30 -39.38 17.97 -15.52
C THR A 30 -38.59 18.20 -14.23
N TYR A 31 -38.13 17.13 -13.58
CA TYR A 31 -37.40 17.12 -12.30
C TYR A 31 -36.28 18.16 -12.22
N ARG A 32 -35.50 18.32 -13.31
CA ARG A 32 -34.40 19.31 -13.35
C ARG A 32 -34.92 20.76 -13.22
N ALA A 33 -36.06 21.08 -13.82
CA ALA A 33 -36.63 22.43 -13.70
C ALA A 33 -37.17 22.67 -12.28
N ILE A 34 -37.82 21.69 -11.68
CA ILE A 34 -38.31 21.73 -10.31
C ILE A 34 -37.13 21.98 -9.34
N ARG A 35 -36.08 21.20 -9.47
CA ARG A 35 -34.89 21.33 -8.64
C ARG A 35 -34.21 22.69 -8.79
N SER A 36 -34.05 23.17 -10.03
CA SER A 36 -33.45 24.49 -10.29
C SER A 36 -34.29 25.62 -9.71
N LEU A 37 -35.61 25.62 -9.89
CA LEU A 37 -36.47 26.62 -9.29
C LEU A 37 -36.35 26.68 -7.76
N LYS A 38 -36.42 25.53 -7.10
CA LYS A 38 -36.28 25.44 -5.64
C LYS A 38 -34.94 26.00 -5.18
N ASN A 39 -33.85 25.67 -5.89
CA ASN A 39 -32.54 26.18 -5.59
C ASN A 39 -32.43 27.70 -5.80
N ILE A 40 -33.02 28.23 -6.87
CA ILE A 40 -33.03 29.68 -7.12
C ILE A 40 -33.81 30.41 -6.01
N TYR A 41 -35.01 29.96 -5.67
CA TYR A 41 -35.82 30.56 -4.61
C TYR A 41 -35.08 30.56 -3.26
N ARG A 42 -34.38 29.45 -2.93
CA ARG A 42 -33.56 29.36 -1.71
C ARG A 42 -32.36 30.32 -1.76
N LYS A 43 -31.66 30.35 -2.87
CA LYS A 43 -30.46 31.18 -3.06
C LYS A 43 -30.76 32.69 -3.08
N THR A 44 -31.91 33.06 -3.65
CA THR A 44 -32.34 34.46 -3.75
C THR A 44 -33.25 34.90 -2.60
N GLN A 45 -33.42 34.05 -1.58
CA GLN A 45 -34.28 34.28 -0.40
C GLN A 45 -35.75 34.57 -0.77
N ARG A 46 -36.19 34.13 -1.95
CA ARG A 46 -37.62 34.25 -2.37
C ARG A 46 -38.45 33.11 -1.79
N TYR A 47 -38.45 33.05 -0.47
CA TYR A 47 -39.11 31.92 0.24
C TYR A 47 -40.61 31.88 0.02
N GLN A 48 -41.27 33.04 -0.07
CA GLN A 48 -42.68 33.09 -0.32
C GLN A 48 -43.08 32.56 -1.71
N ASP A 49 -42.27 32.84 -2.75
CA ASP A 49 -42.49 32.32 -4.11
C ASP A 49 -42.28 30.80 -4.12
N GLY A 50 -41.26 30.32 -3.39
CA GLY A 50 -41.01 28.88 -3.20
C GLY A 50 -42.15 28.16 -2.51
N ILE A 51 -42.76 28.79 -1.46
CA ILE A 51 -43.94 28.26 -0.77
C ILE A 51 -45.11 28.16 -1.74
N GLN A 52 -45.40 29.22 -2.51
CA GLN A 52 -46.50 29.23 -3.47
C GLN A 52 -46.31 28.16 -4.56
N PHE A 53 -45.11 28.05 -5.10
CA PHE A 53 -44.76 27.03 -6.10
C PHE A 53 -44.99 25.61 -5.55
N LEU A 54 -44.45 25.30 -4.37
CA LEU A 54 -44.59 23.97 -3.77
C LEU A 54 -46.02 23.64 -3.37
N ARG A 55 -46.80 24.63 -2.91
CA ARG A 55 -48.22 24.43 -2.62
C ARG A 55 -49.03 24.08 -3.86
N SER A 56 -48.82 24.83 -4.96
CA SER A 56 -49.50 24.53 -6.22
C SER A 56 -49.12 23.12 -6.71
N ARG A 57 -47.83 22.79 -6.65
CA ARG A 57 -47.35 21.45 -7.04
C ARG A 57 -47.98 20.33 -6.20
N LEU A 58 -48.11 20.51 -4.90
CA LEU A 58 -48.74 19.52 -4.02
C LEU A 58 -50.27 19.38 -4.20
N GLN A 59 -50.93 20.39 -4.73
CA GLN A 59 -52.32 20.24 -5.15
C GLN A 59 -52.48 19.28 -6.34
N ASP A 60 -51.54 19.37 -7.30
CA ASP A 60 -51.57 18.52 -8.49
C ASP A 60 -50.88 17.14 -8.23
N HIS A 61 -49.92 17.11 -7.32
CA HIS A 61 -49.10 15.93 -6.98
C HIS A 61 -49.06 15.68 -5.47
N PRO A 62 -50.16 15.26 -4.83
CA PRO A 62 -50.26 15.12 -3.36
C PRO A 62 -49.31 14.06 -2.78
N ASN A 63 -48.75 13.16 -3.61
CA ASN A 63 -47.83 12.13 -3.21
C ASN A 63 -46.32 12.51 -3.43
N ASP A 64 -46.04 13.76 -3.79
CA ASP A 64 -44.64 14.23 -3.93
C ASP A 64 -44.00 14.48 -2.57
N ILE A 65 -43.42 13.42 -2.02
CA ILE A 65 -42.76 13.37 -0.70
C ILE A 65 -41.73 14.48 -0.55
N GLN A 66 -40.91 14.70 -1.57
CA GLN A 66 -39.82 15.68 -1.51
C GLN A 66 -40.39 17.10 -1.43
N SER A 67 -41.48 17.39 -2.15
CA SER A 67 -42.15 18.69 -2.11
C SER A 67 -42.77 18.97 -0.74
N TYR A 68 -43.30 17.96 -0.03
CA TYR A 68 -43.74 18.12 1.37
C TYR A 68 -42.61 18.52 2.31
N VAL A 69 -41.47 17.81 2.22
CA VAL A 69 -40.30 18.09 3.06
C VAL A 69 -39.80 19.51 2.82
N GLU A 70 -39.65 19.89 1.56
CA GLU A 70 -39.10 21.19 1.15
C GLU A 70 -40.11 22.33 1.40
N LEU A 71 -41.41 22.10 1.31
CA LEU A 71 -42.45 23.09 1.69
C LEU A 71 -42.27 23.48 3.17
N GLY A 72 -42.11 22.51 4.04
CA GLY A 72 -41.82 22.78 5.44
C GLY A 72 -40.52 23.56 5.63
N GLU A 73 -39.47 23.21 4.88
CA GLU A 73 -38.20 23.95 4.92
C GLU A 73 -38.37 25.41 4.46
N PHE A 74 -39.07 25.67 3.36
CA PHE A 74 -39.33 27.03 2.91
C PHE A 74 -40.19 27.84 3.91
N TYR A 75 -41.17 27.21 4.60
CA TYR A 75 -41.85 27.88 5.71
C TYR A 75 -40.92 28.25 6.84
N PHE A 76 -39.99 27.35 7.19
CA PHE A 76 -39.00 27.63 8.23
C PHE A 76 -38.07 28.78 7.84
N LEU A 77 -37.52 28.78 6.61
CA LEU A 77 -36.66 29.84 6.08
C LEU A 77 -37.37 31.19 5.98
N ASN A 78 -38.73 31.19 5.87
CA ASN A 78 -39.59 32.37 5.85
C ASN A 78 -40.11 32.76 7.25
N ASP A 79 -39.37 32.41 8.30
CA ASP A 79 -39.70 32.70 9.72
C ASP A 79 -41.07 32.18 10.20
N GLN A 80 -41.61 31.16 9.53
CA GLN A 80 -42.90 30.56 9.87
C GLN A 80 -42.73 29.15 10.47
N ALA A 81 -41.90 29.03 11.52
CA ALA A 81 -41.53 27.76 12.14
C ALA A 81 -42.73 26.90 12.58
N GLY A 82 -43.81 27.52 13.04
CA GLY A 82 -45.05 26.81 13.40
C GLY A 82 -45.69 26.10 12.21
N LYS A 83 -45.76 26.75 11.03
CA LYS A 83 -46.28 26.15 9.80
C LYS A 83 -45.36 25.08 9.26
N ALA A 84 -44.02 25.28 9.36
CA ALA A 84 -43.06 24.28 8.99
C ALA A 84 -43.27 22.96 9.72
N LYS A 85 -43.37 23.03 11.04
CA LYS A 85 -43.62 21.85 11.89
C LYS A 85 -44.97 21.20 11.58
N ALA A 86 -46.01 22.00 11.31
CA ALA A 86 -47.34 21.48 10.95
C ALA A 86 -47.30 20.68 9.65
N VAL A 87 -46.68 21.22 8.59
CA VAL A 87 -46.52 20.54 7.29
C VAL A 87 -45.72 19.24 7.44
N TRP A 88 -44.61 19.25 8.16
CA TRP A 88 -43.79 18.04 8.36
C TRP A 88 -44.55 16.97 9.16
N ARG A 89 -45.35 17.35 10.17
CA ARG A 89 -46.18 16.41 10.95
C ARG A 89 -47.34 15.87 10.14
N GLU A 90 -47.98 16.70 9.32
CA GLU A 90 -49.01 16.26 8.36
C GLU A 90 -48.44 15.22 7.40
N GLY A 91 -47.27 15.49 6.83
CA GLY A 91 -46.56 14.53 5.98
C GLY A 91 -46.22 13.23 6.71
N LEU A 92 -45.80 13.27 7.99
CA LEU A 92 -45.58 12.05 8.79
C LEU A 92 -46.87 11.23 9.02
N THR A 93 -48.04 11.84 8.89
CA THR A 93 -49.32 11.14 8.96
C THR A 93 -49.69 10.57 7.59
N SER A 94 -49.53 11.37 6.52
CA SER A 94 -49.85 10.97 5.15
C SER A 94 -48.90 9.88 4.62
N PHE A 95 -47.60 9.95 4.97
CA PHE A 95 -46.56 9.05 4.52
C PHE A 95 -46.02 8.14 5.64
N GLN A 96 -46.83 7.81 6.63
CA GLN A 96 -46.40 7.05 7.82
C GLN A 96 -45.75 5.71 7.51
N THR A 97 -46.07 5.07 6.38
CA THR A 97 -45.52 3.79 5.91
C THR A 97 -44.46 3.95 4.83
N THR A 98 -43.98 5.17 4.57
CA THR A 98 -43.03 5.47 3.51
C THR A 98 -41.69 5.86 4.08
N GLN A 99 -40.72 4.93 4.07
CA GLN A 99 -39.39 5.11 4.67
C GLN A 99 -38.65 6.35 4.16
N SER A 100 -38.77 6.68 2.86
CA SER A 100 -38.07 7.81 2.25
C SER A 100 -38.48 9.16 2.87
N TYR A 101 -39.71 9.31 3.33
CA TYR A 101 -40.15 10.54 4.00
C TYR A 101 -39.35 10.81 5.27
N TYR A 102 -39.15 9.78 6.09
CA TYR A 102 -38.35 9.87 7.32
C TYR A 102 -36.87 10.18 7.02
N ARG A 103 -36.33 9.55 5.98
CA ARG A 103 -34.92 9.78 5.56
C ARG A 103 -34.70 11.18 5.00
N PHE A 104 -35.71 11.79 4.35
CA PHE A 104 -35.60 13.17 3.88
C PHE A 104 -35.75 14.19 4.99
N LEU A 105 -36.55 13.91 6.04
CA LEU A 105 -36.72 14.81 7.18
C LEU A 105 -35.51 14.84 8.12
N LEU A 106 -34.82 13.72 8.33
CA LEU A 106 -33.71 13.62 9.28
C LEU A 106 -32.60 14.66 9.02
N PRO A 107 -32.07 14.84 7.80
CA PRO A 107 -31.06 15.86 7.54
C PRO A 107 -31.57 17.28 7.71
N ILE A 108 -32.81 17.56 7.38
CA ILE A 108 -33.45 18.89 7.57
C ILE A 108 -33.55 19.21 9.08
N TYR A 109 -34.08 18.29 9.86
CA TYR A 109 -34.16 18.47 11.32
C TYR A 109 -32.76 18.62 11.94
N GLY A 110 -31.79 17.85 11.41
CA GLY A 110 -30.41 17.95 11.87
C GLY A 110 -29.72 19.26 11.50
N GLN A 111 -29.98 19.79 10.31
CA GLN A 111 -29.42 21.06 9.84
C GLN A 111 -29.91 22.24 10.67
N TYR A 112 -31.16 22.24 11.04
CA TYR A 112 -31.78 23.35 11.76
C TYR A 112 -31.90 23.13 13.27
N GLY A 113 -31.32 22.05 13.81
CA GLY A 113 -31.22 21.81 15.25
C GLY A 113 -32.54 21.38 15.94
N PHE A 114 -33.48 20.79 15.21
CA PHE A 114 -34.77 20.32 15.73
C PHE A 114 -34.65 18.99 16.49
N ASN A 115 -33.92 18.99 17.60
CA ASN A 115 -33.58 17.77 18.34
C ASN A 115 -34.82 16.99 18.84
N ASP A 116 -35.89 17.67 19.26
CA ASP A 116 -37.10 16.99 19.73
C ASP A 116 -37.91 16.39 18.59
N GLU A 117 -37.93 17.04 17.43
CA GLU A 117 -38.53 16.50 16.22
C GLU A 117 -37.74 15.29 15.69
N ILE A 118 -36.42 15.28 15.83
CA ILE A 118 -35.57 14.09 15.52
C ILE A 118 -35.98 12.92 16.42
N LYS A 119 -36.11 13.11 17.74
CA LYS A 119 -36.56 12.06 18.65
C LYS A 119 -37.94 11.53 18.28
N PHE A 120 -38.89 12.45 17.98
CA PHE A 120 -40.21 12.06 17.56
C PHE A 120 -40.22 11.27 16.25
N LEU A 121 -39.42 11.72 15.27
CA LEU A 121 -39.25 11.05 13.98
C LEU A 121 -38.74 9.62 14.15
N ILE A 122 -37.70 9.45 14.97
CA ILE A 122 -37.09 8.14 15.27
C ILE A 122 -38.12 7.21 15.91
N ASN A 123 -38.77 7.68 16.97
CA ASN A 123 -39.76 6.86 17.70
C ASN A 123 -40.89 6.40 16.79
N LYS A 124 -41.47 7.34 16.00
CA LYS A 124 -42.55 7.03 15.07
C LYS A 124 -42.08 6.09 13.94
N GLY A 125 -40.88 6.33 13.38
CA GLY A 125 -40.33 5.47 12.35
C GLY A 125 -40.01 4.05 12.86
N ARG A 126 -39.46 3.92 14.06
CA ARG A 126 -39.17 2.61 14.65
C ARG A 126 -40.40 1.80 15.01
N GLN A 127 -41.51 2.47 15.36
CA GLN A 127 -42.81 1.79 15.54
C GLN A 127 -43.32 1.14 14.24
N HIS A 128 -43.09 1.75 13.09
CA HIS A 128 -43.59 1.24 11.80
C HIS A 128 -42.60 0.30 11.08
N PHE A 129 -41.29 0.54 11.19
CA PHE A 129 -40.31 -0.13 10.35
C PHE A 129 -39.31 -1.01 11.15
N GLY A 130 -39.49 -1.09 12.47
CA GLY A 130 -38.66 -1.88 13.34
C GLY A 130 -37.54 -1.10 14.07
N PRO A 131 -36.95 -1.72 15.10
CA PRO A 131 -36.07 -1.04 16.07
C PRO A 131 -34.82 -0.40 15.48
N ALA A 132 -34.27 -0.96 14.41
CA ALA A 132 -33.05 -0.46 13.75
C ALA A 132 -33.35 0.53 12.61
N PHE A 133 -34.59 0.95 12.43
CA PHE A 133 -34.90 1.92 11.39
C PHE A 133 -34.17 3.24 11.62
N LEU A 134 -33.53 3.77 10.59
CA LEU A 134 -32.66 4.94 10.58
C LEU A 134 -31.33 4.79 11.35
N SER A 135 -31.00 3.64 11.94
CA SER A 135 -29.80 3.50 12.75
C SER A 135 -28.51 3.80 11.97
N GLN A 136 -28.42 3.35 10.70
CA GLN A 136 -27.28 3.69 9.87
C GLN A 136 -27.17 5.19 9.58
N ASP A 137 -28.29 5.83 9.26
CA ASP A 137 -28.37 7.27 8.98
C ASP A 137 -28.05 8.10 10.22
N LEU A 138 -28.56 7.67 11.39
CA LEU A 138 -28.31 8.31 12.69
C LEU A 138 -26.87 8.12 13.14
N GLY A 139 -26.31 6.94 12.99
CA GLY A 139 -24.91 6.68 13.28
C GLY A 139 -24.00 7.63 12.50
N TYR A 140 -24.25 7.79 11.20
CA TYR A 140 -23.54 8.77 10.38
C TYR A 140 -23.77 10.21 10.83
N PHE A 141 -25.01 10.56 11.13
CA PHE A 141 -25.40 11.89 11.60
C PHE A 141 -24.66 12.28 12.90
N TYR A 142 -24.60 11.38 13.87
CA TYR A 142 -23.90 11.59 15.13
C TYR A 142 -22.37 11.59 14.96
N GLN A 143 -21.82 10.69 14.13
CA GLN A 143 -20.39 10.66 13.81
C GLN A 143 -19.92 11.98 13.19
N ALA A 144 -20.67 12.52 12.23
CA ALA A 144 -20.34 13.80 11.58
C ALA A 144 -20.33 14.99 12.55
N ARG A 145 -21.03 14.85 13.70
CA ARG A 145 -21.08 15.85 14.78
C ARG A 145 -20.16 15.53 15.96
N ARG A 146 -19.33 14.52 15.82
CA ARG A 146 -18.42 14.03 16.87
C ARG A 146 -19.13 13.55 18.14
N VAL A 147 -20.40 13.18 18.06
CA VAL A 147 -21.16 12.59 19.16
C VAL A 147 -20.99 11.06 19.09
N TYR A 148 -19.75 10.62 19.33
CA TYR A 148 -19.32 9.24 19.06
C TYR A 148 -20.05 8.20 19.90
N ASP A 149 -20.39 8.52 21.13
CA ASP A 149 -21.15 7.65 22.01
C ASP A 149 -22.48 7.21 21.38
N ARG A 150 -23.28 8.17 20.90
CA ARG A 150 -24.54 7.89 20.21
C ARG A 150 -24.35 7.27 18.84
N ALA A 151 -23.29 7.66 18.14
CA ALA A 151 -22.99 7.06 16.84
C ALA A 151 -22.74 5.55 16.98
N LEU A 152 -22.01 5.14 18.00
CA LEU A 152 -21.73 3.73 18.30
C LEU A 152 -23.00 2.97 18.71
N ASP A 153 -23.86 3.54 19.55
CA ASP A 153 -25.13 2.92 19.90
C ASP A 153 -25.99 2.60 18.67
N GLU A 154 -26.07 3.53 17.74
CA GLU A 154 -26.82 3.34 16.50
C GLU A 154 -26.14 2.33 15.56
N TYR A 155 -24.81 2.35 15.45
CA TYR A 155 -24.09 1.35 14.66
C TYR A 155 -24.22 -0.05 15.24
N ILE A 156 -24.15 -0.22 16.55
CA ILE A 156 -24.36 -1.50 17.23
C ILE A 156 -25.79 -1.99 16.99
N LEU A 157 -26.79 -1.12 17.14
CA LEU A 157 -28.18 -1.44 16.87
C LEU A 157 -28.40 -1.91 15.42
N GLU A 158 -27.78 -1.21 14.46
CA GLU A 158 -27.82 -1.60 13.05
C GLU A 158 -27.17 -2.97 12.82
N LEU A 159 -25.97 -3.22 13.39
CA LEU A 159 -25.25 -4.48 13.23
C LEU A 159 -26.03 -5.69 13.80
N VAL A 160 -26.75 -5.49 14.91
CA VAL A 160 -27.55 -6.54 15.54
C VAL A 160 -28.74 -6.94 14.66
N HIS A 161 -29.41 -5.98 14.01
CA HIS A 161 -30.61 -6.25 13.23
C HIS A 161 -30.34 -6.48 11.74
N ASN A 162 -29.25 -5.90 11.21
CA ASN A 162 -28.90 -5.94 9.79
C ASN A 162 -27.42 -6.36 9.60
N PRO A 163 -27.04 -7.62 9.91
CA PRO A 163 -25.66 -8.12 9.85
C PRO A 163 -24.99 -7.95 8.48
N GLN A 164 -25.77 -7.88 7.39
CA GLN A 164 -25.28 -7.66 6.03
C GLN A 164 -24.58 -6.30 5.85
N HIS A 165 -24.82 -5.33 6.73
CA HIS A 165 -24.17 -4.02 6.72
C HIS A 165 -22.84 -3.99 7.48
N SER A 166 -22.38 -5.12 8.04
CA SER A 166 -21.17 -5.22 8.87
C SER A 166 -19.92 -4.61 8.21
N ASN A 167 -19.66 -4.87 6.93
CA ASN A 167 -18.51 -4.33 6.23
C ASN A 167 -18.52 -2.79 6.09
N SER A 168 -19.71 -2.20 5.89
CA SER A 168 -19.84 -0.74 5.75
C SER A 168 -19.69 -0.04 7.10
N ILE A 169 -20.28 -0.62 8.15
CA ILE A 169 -20.23 -0.07 9.50
C ILE A 169 -18.85 -0.28 10.12
N ALA A 170 -18.22 -1.45 9.95
CA ALA A 170 -16.86 -1.68 10.40
C ALA A 170 -15.90 -0.61 9.87
N ARG A 171 -15.95 -0.29 8.57
CA ARG A 171 -15.15 0.79 8.00
C ARG A 171 -15.38 2.14 8.64
N ARG A 172 -16.64 2.47 8.99
CA ARG A 172 -16.98 3.74 9.67
C ARG A 172 -16.45 3.77 11.09
N VAL A 173 -16.62 2.69 11.84
CA VAL A 173 -16.07 2.54 13.20
C VAL A 173 -14.56 2.66 13.17
N LEU A 174 -13.89 2.00 12.23
CA LEU A 174 -12.44 2.09 12.08
C LEU A 174 -11.96 3.49 11.64
N THR A 175 -12.72 4.21 10.82
CA THR A 175 -12.40 5.62 10.49
C THR A 175 -12.56 6.51 11.72
N MET A 176 -13.63 6.30 12.50
CA MET A 176 -13.89 7.05 13.72
C MET A 176 -12.81 6.80 14.80
N SER A 177 -12.21 5.62 14.80
CA SER A 177 -11.18 5.24 15.77
C SER A 177 -9.87 6.05 15.69
N ASP A 178 -9.69 6.86 14.64
CA ASP A 178 -8.57 7.81 14.54
C ASP A 178 -8.73 9.02 15.48
N GLU A 179 -9.96 9.27 15.94
CA GLU A 179 -10.26 10.33 16.90
C GLU A 179 -10.04 9.83 18.34
N PRO A 180 -9.19 10.51 19.15
CA PRO A 180 -8.84 10.05 20.50
C PRO A 180 -10.04 9.82 21.41
N GLU A 181 -11.08 10.67 21.30
CA GLU A 181 -12.32 10.59 22.07
C GLU A 181 -13.13 9.34 21.75
N ALA A 182 -13.08 8.87 20.51
CA ALA A 182 -13.83 7.71 20.04
C ALA A 182 -13.13 6.39 20.38
N LYS A 183 -11.79 6.38 20.45
CA LYS A 183 -10.99 5.16 20.63
C LYS A 183 -11.46 4.34 21.84
N LYS A 184 -11.47 4.94 23.02
CA LYS A 184 -11.87 4.25 24.27
C LYS A 184 -13.35 3.86 24.29
N LEU A 185 -14.21 4.68 23.65
CA LEU A 185 -15.64 4.37 23.54
C LEU A 185 -15.87 3.13 22.66
N ILE A 186 -15.11 3.00 21.56
CA ILE A 186 -15.17 1.82 20.69
C ILE A 186 -14.76 0.58 21.47
N GLU A 187 -13.63 0.63 22.18
CA GLU A 187 -13.14 -0.50 23.01
C GLU A 187 -14.21 -0.95 23.99
N THR A 188 -14.79 -0.02 24.76
CA THR A 188 -15.80 -0.33 25.77
C THR A 188 -17.10 -0.87 25.13
N LYS A 189 -17.71 -0.11 24.24
CA LYS A 189 -19.03 -0.46 23.69
C LYS A 189 -19.00 -1.71 22.80
N MET A 190 -17.94 -1.89 22.00
CA MET A 190 -17.81 -3.10 21.17
C MET A 190 -17.52 -4.33 22.01
N SER A 191 -16.79 -4.20 23.13
CA SER A 191 -16.58 -5.29 24.09
C SER A 191 -17.90 -5.68 24.76
N GLU A 192 -18.65 -4.73 25.30
CA GLU A 192 -19.96 -4.96 25.95
C GLU A 192 -20.98 -5.59 24.97
N ALA A 193 -21.05 -5.07 23.75
CA ALA A 193 -21.90 -5.62 22.72
C ALA A 193 -21.43 -7.02 22.26
N GLY A 194 -20.13 -7.26 22.30
CA GLY A 194 -19.49 -8.52 21.97
C GLY A 194 -19.84 -9.67 22.91
N GLU A 195 -20.22 -9.39 24.15
CA GLU A 195 -20.72 -10.42 25.08
C GLU A 195 -22.01 -11.07 24.58
N LYS A 196 -22.87 -10.29 23.91
CA LYS A 196 -24.18 -10.73 23.41
C LYS A 196 -24.14 -11.13 21.93
N HIS A 197 -23.32 -10.45 21.14
CA HIS A 197 -23.23 -10.59 19.69
C HIS A 197 -21.76 -10.74 19.25
N PRO A 198 -21.06 -11.80 19.72
CA PRO A 198 -19.62 -11.96 19.50
C PRO A 198 -19.22 -12.12 18.03
N ASP A 199 -20.09 -12.66 17.20
CA ASP A 199 -19.87 -12.96 15.78
C ASP A 199 -19.38 -11.76 14.95
N ILE A 200 -19.96 -10.58 15.19
CA ILE A 200 -19.65 -9.34 14.46
C ILE A 200 -18.85 -8.38 15.32
N MET A 201 -19.26 -8.15 16.56
CA MET A 201 -18.68 -7.09 17.39
C MET A 201 -17.21 -7.36 17.72
N LEU A 202 -16.86 -8.61 18.07
CA LEU A 202 -15.48 -8.95 18.39
C LEU A 202 -14.56 -8.89 17.15
N THR A 203 -15.07 -9.13 15.94
CA THR A 203 -14.23 -8.98 14.75
C THR A 203 -13.93 -7.51 14.46
N ILE A 204 -14.89 -6.61 14.66
CA ILE A 204 -14.68 -5.15 14.51
C ILE A 204 -13.73 -4.64 15.59
N LEU A 205 -13.88 -5.12 16.83
CA LEU A 205 -13.00 -4.77 17.95
C LEU A 205 -11.56 -5.26 17.71
N ALA A 206 -11.38 -6.46 17.18
CA ALA A 206 -10.07 -6.98 16.82
C ALA A 206 -9.40 -6.16 15.72
N ASP A 207 -10.15 -5.75 14.69
CA ASP A 207 -9.66 -4.89 13.62
C ASP A 207 -9.29 -3.49 14.16
N HIS A 208 -10.05 -2.97 15.13
CA HIS A 208 -9.72 -1.73 15.83
C HIS A 208 -8.39 -1.84 16.58
N TYR A 209 -8.20 -2.87 17.40
CA TYR A 209 -6.93 -3.10 18.09
C TYR A 209 -5.77 -3.28 17.13
N PHE A 210 -5.98 -4.03 16.03
CA PHE A 210 -4.96 -4.23 15.01
C PHE A 210 -4.52 -2.91 14.37
N LYS A 211 -5.49 -2.06 14.00
CA LYS A 211 -5.23 -0.72 13.42
C LYS A 211 -4.36 0.15 14.33
N HIS A 212 -4.55 0.04 15.63
CA HIS A 212 -3.79 0.79 16.65
C HIS A 212 -2.52 0.08 17.12
N ARG A 213 -2.06 -0.96 16.41
CA ARG A 213 -0.88 -1.76 16.73
C ARG A 213 -0.93 -2.46 18.10
N GLN A 214 -2.12 -2.59 18.68
CA GLN A 214 -2.39 -3.36 19.89
C GLN A 214 -2.57 -4.85 19.52
N TYR A 215 -1.52 -5.46 18.97
CA TYR A 215 -1.61 -6.79 18.35
C TYR A 215 -1.96 -7.90 19.35
N SER A 216 -1.51 -7.79 20.59
CA SER A 216 -1.85 -8.74 21.66
C SER A 216 -3.33 -8.71 22.01
N ASP A 217 -3.94 -7.50 22.05
CA ASP A 217 -5.37 -7.33 22.32
C ASP A 217 -6.21 -7.82 21.13
N ALA A 218 -5.76 -7.55 19.89
CA ALA A 218 -6.38 -8.10 18.70
C ALA A 218 -6.36 -9.64 18.70
N TYR A 219 -5.23 -10.26 19.05
CA TYR A 219 -5.08 -11.71 19.13
C TYR A 219 -6.00 -12.31 20.21
N SER A 220 -6.01 -11.74 21.42
CA SER A 220 -6.87 -12.21 22.52
C SER A 220 -8.35 -12.09 22.17
N THR A 221 -8.72 -11.02 21.44
CA THR A 221 -10.09 -10.82 20.96
C THR A 221 -10.47 -11.89 19.92
N TYR A 222 -9.58 -12.25 18.99
CA TYR A 222 -9.80 -13.36 18.05
C TYR A 222 -9.94 -14.71 18.77
N ILE A 223 -9.16 -14.95 19.86
CA ILE A 223 -9.31 -16.14 20.69
C ILE A 223 -10.68 -16.17 21.36
N THR A 224 -11.13 -15.05 21.94
CA THR A 224 -12.45 -14.92 22.56
C THR A 224 -13.58 -15.16 21.55
N TRP A 225 -13.48 -14.58 20.36
CA TRP A 225 -14.39 -14.82 19.24
C TRP A 225 -14.50 -16.32 18.89
N THR A 226 -13.36 -17.00 18.84
CA THR A 226 -13.32 -18.43 18.55
C THR A 226 -13.90 -19.28 19.68
N ARG A 227 -13.65 -18.91 20.95
CA ARG A 227 -14.24 -19.58 22.12
C ARG A 227 -15.76 -19.45 22.19
N ALA A 228 -16.29 -18.35 21.66
CA ALA A 228 -17.73 -18.15 21.51
C ALA A 228 -18.36 -18.99 20.38
N GLY A 229 -17.60 -19.85 19.71
CA GLY A 229 -18.08 -20.79 18.69
C GLY A 229 -17.90 -20.32 17.23
N PHE A 230 -17.27 -19.19 16.99
CA PHE A 230 -17.13 -18.59 15.66
C PHE A 230 -15.73 -18.78 15.07
N PHE A 231 -15.34 -20.00 14.75
CA PHE A 231 -14.08 -20.27 14.07
C PHE A 231 -14.22 -20.08 12.54
N ASN A 232 -13.28 -19.34 11.95
CA ASN A 232 -13.13 -19.20 10.50
C ASN A 232 -11.64 -19.22 10.14
N GLY A 233 -11.17 -20.32 9.55
CA GLY A 233 -9.76 -20.51 9.19
C GLY A 233 -9.22 -19.44 8.26
N GLN A 234 -10.01 -18.93 7.30
CA GLN A 234 -9.57 -17.87 6.38
C GLN A 234 -9.38 -16.51 7.10
N LYS A 235 -10.29 -16.15 8.02
CA LYS A 235 -10.11 -14.94 8.83
C LYS A 235 -8.84 -15.03 9.69
N TRP A 236 -8.61 -16.17 10.34
CA TRP A 236 -7.40 -16.40 11.11
C TRP A 236 -6.12 -16.35 10.26
N LEU A 237 -6.14 -16.95 9.07
CA LEU A 237 -5.01 -16.88 8.13
C LEU A 237 -4.72 -15.45 7.68
N ASN A 238 -5.76 -14.67 7.38
CA ASN A 238 -5.61 -13.26 7.02
C ASN A 238 -5.01 -12.45 8.18
N PHE A 239 -5.50 -12.68 9.40
CA PHE A 239 -4.98 -12.05 10.60
C PHE A 239 -3.51 -12.39 10.85
N ALA A 240 -3.15 -13.69 10.79
CA ALA A 240 -1.77 -14.14 10.93
C ALA A 240 -0.83 -13.55 9.85
N ASN A 241 -1.29 -13.49 8.58
CA ASN A 241 -0.55 -12.85 7.50
C ASN A 241 -0.32 -11.36 7.74
N ASN A 242 -1.31 -10.66 8.30
CA ASN A 242 -1.19 -9.24 8.63
C ASN A 242 -0.21 -9.02 9.78
N LEU A 243 -0.28 -9.83 10.86
CA LEU A 243 0.70 -9.81 11.95
C LEU A 243 2.14 -10.01 11.45
N ARG A 244 2.34 -10.97 10.54
CA ARG A 244 3.65 -11.23 9.93
C ARG A 244 4.16 -10.01 9.15
N LYS A 245 3.29 -9.36 8.35
CA LYS A 245 3.66 -8.16 7.57
C LYS A 245 4.01 -6.97 8.45
N GLU A 246 3.38 -6.84 9.61
CA GLU A 246 3.67 -5.80 10.60
C GLU A 246 4.88 -6.14 11.49
N GLY A 247 5.56 -7.28 11.26
CA GLY A 247 6.73 -7.71 12.03
C GLY A 247 6.40 -8.31 13.40
N SER A 248 5.12 -8.54 13.72
CA SER A 248 4.70 -9.21 14.95
C SER A 248 4.82 -10.73 14.84
N PHE A 249 6.06 -11.22 14.67
CA PHE A 249 6.36 -12.60 14.29
C PHE A 249 5.93 -13.64 15.31
N SER A 250 6.08 -13.35 16.60
CA SER A 250 5.65 -14.26 17.68
C SER A 250 4.14 -14.52 17.61
N LEU A 251 3.33 -13.46 17.58
CA LEU A 251 1.87 -13.57 17.48
C LEU A 251 1.42 -14.17 16.14
N ALA A 252 2.12 -13.88 15.05
CA ALA A 252 1.86 -14.50 13.75
C ALA A 252 2.08 -16.01 13.83
N THR A 253 3.20 -16.45 14.44
CA THR A 253 3.52 -17.86 14.69
C THR A 253 2.42 -18.55 15.49
N ASP A 254 1.98 -17.93 16.58
CA ASP A 254 0.91 -18.48 17.42
C ASP A 254 -0.43 -18.57 16.68
N ALA A 255 -0.75 -17.55 15.87
CA ALA A 255 -1.97 -17.55 15.06
C ALA A 255 -1.96 -18.67 13.99
N TYR A 256 -0.83 -18.89 13.29
CA TYR A 256 -0.71 -20.00 12.34
C TYR A 256 -0.79 -21.37 13.04
N LYS A 257 -0.07 -21.54 14.17
CA LYS A 257 -0.16 -22.77 14.98
C LYS A 257 -1.57 -23.02 15.48
N PHE A 258 -2.30 -21.96 15.84
CA PHE A 258 -3.70 -22.07 16.25
C PHE A 258 -4.59 -22.59 15.10
N VAL A 259 -4.40 -22.07 13.87
CA VAL A 259 -5.10 -22.59 12.68
C VAL A 259 -4.77 -24.06 12.44
N LEU A 260 -3.49 -24.44 12.49
CA LEU A 260 -3.06 -25.84 12.30
C LEU A 260 -3.69 -26.79 13.32
N LYS A 261 -3.92 -26.32 14.56
CA LYS A 261 -4.56 -27.13 15.60
C LYS A 261 -6.08 -27.28 15.42
N LYS A 262 -6.74 -26.29 14.79
CA LYS A 262 -8.21 -26.23 14.67
C LYS A 262 -8.73 -26.66 13.30
N GLU A 263 -7.94 -26.45 12.25
CA GLU A 263 -8.38 -26.61 10.88
C GLU A 263 -8.14 -28.05 10.40
N LEU A 264 -9.18 -28.67 9.89
CA LEU A 264 -9.12 -30.02 9.31
C LEU A 264 -9.02 -29.98 7.77
N ASN A 265 -9.21 -28.81 7.16
CA ASN A 265 -9.12 -28.65 5.71
C ASN A 265 -7.66 -28.59 5.26
N GLN A 266 -7.25 -29.53 4.42
CA GLN A 266 -5.88 -29.68 3.92
C GLN A 266 -5.36 -28.39 3.24
N LYS A 267 -6.22 -27.64 2.53
CA LYS A 267 -5.84 -26.38 1.88
C LYS A 267 -5.51 -25.28 2.90
N ALA A 268 -6.35 -25.10 3.90
CA ALA A 268 -6.13 -24.11 4.95
C ALA A 268 -4.93 -24.46 5.83
N SER A 269 -4.76 -25.76 6.17
CA SER A 269 -3.58 -26.25 6.88
C SER A 269 -2.28 -25.99 6.06
N GLY A 270 -2.32 -26.25 4.76
CA GLY A 270 -1.20 -25.96 3.87
C GLY A 270 -0.86 -24.47 3.80
N GLN A 271 -1.87 -23.60 3.76
CA GLN A 271 -1.67 -22.14 3.82
C GLN A 271 -1.09 -21.69 5.15
N ALA A 272 -1.51 -22.31 6.26
CA ALA A 272 -0.97 -22.02 7.59
C ALA A 272 0.50 -22.44 7.71
N LEU A 273 0.85 -23.65 7.23
CA LEU A 273 2.24 -24.12 7.17
C LEU A 273 3.13 -23.20 6.33
N LEU A 274 2.65 -22.81 5.15
CA LEU A 274 3.37 -21.89 4.28
C LEU A 274 3.54 -20.50 4.93
N GLY A 275 2.51 -20.00 5.60
CA GLY A 275 2.57 -18.74 6.34
C GLY A 275 3.56 -18.80 7.50
N LEU A 276 3.59 -19.92 8.23
CA LEU A 276 4.54 -20.17 9.31
C LEU A 276 5.99 -20.23 8.79
N ALA A 277 6.22 -20.97 7.69
CA ALA A 277 7.54 -21.04 7.07
C ALA A 277 8.04 -19.65 6.62
N LYS A 278 7.16 -18.84 6.03
CA LYS A 278 7.46 -17.44 5.67
C LYS A 278 7.76 -16.57 6.89
N THR A 279 7.11 -16.85 8.02
CA THR A 279 7.36 -16.09 9.27
C THR A 279 8.78 -16.30 9.77
N PHE A 280 9.29 -17.52 9.69
CA PHE A 280 10.69 -17.79 10.00
C PHE A 280 11.63 -17.28 8.89
N GLU A 281 11.25 -17.40 7.62
CA GLU A 281 12.03 -16.85 6.49
C GLU A 281 12.26 -15.34 6.66
N ASP A 282 11.23 -14.58 7.04
CA ASP A 282 11.34 -13.13 7.23
C ASP A 282 12.28 -12.75 8.41
N GLN A 283 12.58 -13.69 9.30
CA GLN A 283 13.48 -13.50 10.46
C GLN A 283 14.90 -14.06 10.24
N ILE A 284 15.16 -14.71 9.09
CA ILE A 284 16.51 -15.23 8.77
C ILE A 284 17.52 -14.08 8.72
N ILE A 285 17.11 -12.95 8.13
CA ILE A 285 17.90 -11.74 8.02
C ILE A 285 17.25 -10.68 8.90
N PRO A 286 17.88 -10.31 10.04
CA PRO A 286 17.37 -9.25 10.90
C PRO A 286 17.23 -7.93 10.15
N ILE A 287 16.14 -7.19 10.41
CA ILE A 287 15.84 -5.88 9.77
C ILE A 287 16.72 -4.76 10.37
N GLU A 288 17.89 -5.05 10.85
CA GLU A 288 18.70 -4.11 11.63
C GLU A 288 19.39 -3.03 10.81
N THR A 289 19.49 -3.19 9.50
CA THR A 289 20.13 -2.18 8.64
C THR A 289 19.28 -1.87 7.42
N LYS A 290 18.40 -0.89 7.53
CA LYS A 290 17.86 -0.23 6.33
C LYS A 290 18.96 0.71 5.83
N ASP A 291 19.45 0.50 4.61
CA ASP A 291 20.17 1.52 3.90
C ASP A 291 19.29 2.77 3.86
N ILE A 292 19.72 3.84 4.52
CA ILE A 292 18.95 5.07 4.64
C ILE A 292 18.75 5.67 3.26
N ILE A 293 19.75 5.51 2.42
CA ILE A 293 19.80 6.02 1.05
C ILE A 293 20.35 4.94 0.15
N PRO A 294 19.61 4.60 -0.91
CA PRO A 294 20.14 3.71 -1.93
C PRO A 294 21.30 4.39 -2.64
N TYR A 295 22.47 3.74 -2.62
CA TYR A 295 23.60 4.19 -3.41
C TYR A 295 23.31 4.02 -4.89
N PHE A 296 23.91 4.85 -5.70
CA PHE A 296 23.68 5.13 -7.10
C PHE A 296 23.19 3.96 -7.98
N PHE A 297 23.69 2.75 -7.77
CA PHE A 297 23.24 1.58 -8.55
C PHE A 297 22.32 0.61 -7.81
N ASP A 298 22.17 0.72 -6.51
CA ASP A 298 21.48 -0.32 -5.73
C ASP A 298 19.98 -0.37 -6.00
N ASN A 299 19.40 0.72 -6.51
CA ASN A 299 18.01 0.76 -6.92
C ASN A 299 17.80 0.54 -8.42
N ASN A 300 18.84 0.66 -9.24
CA ASN A 300 18.69 0.44 -10.68
C ASN A 300 18.45 -1.04 -10.97
N LEU A 301 17.42 -1.33 -11.78
CA LEU A 301 17.02 -2.68 -12.17
C LEU A 301 18.19 -3.53 -12.68
N PHE A 302 19.12 -2.95 -13.40
CA PHE A 302 20.23 -3.68 -14.03
C PHE A 302 21.40 -3.93 -13.08
N PHE A 303 21.64 -3.06 -12.10
CA PHE A 303 22.76 -3.16 -11.17
C PHE A 303 22.39 -3.73 -9.80
N LYS A 304 21.11 -3.77 -9.47
CA LYS A 304 20.63 -4.33 -8.20
C LYS A 304 21.09 -5.76 -8.03
N THR A 305 21.73 -6.03 -6.89
CA THR A 305 22.14 -7.39 -6.52
C THR A 305 21.04 -8.04 -5.67
N PRO A 306 20.75 -9.34 -5.86
CA PRO A 306 19.83 -10.09 -4.99
C PRO A 306 20.43 -10.38 -3.60
N PHE A 307 21.72 -10.12 -3.39
CA PHE A 307 22.43 -10.44 -2.17
C PHE A 307 22.57 -9.20 -1.29
N GLN A 308 22.30 -9.35 0.01
CA GLN A 308 22.45 -8.25 0.95
C GLN A 308 23.92 -8.02 1.34
N LEU A 309 24.29 -6.76 1.55
CA LEU A 309 25.66 -6.36 1.87
C LEU A 309 26.04 -6.66 3.33
N TYR A 310 25.07 -6.56 4.25
CA TYR A 310 25.25 -6.80 5.67
C TYR A 310 24.15 -7.71 6.17
N SER A 311 24.48 -8.88 6.69
CA SER A 311 23.49 -9.66 7.41
C SER A 311 24.13 -10.68 8.33
N ASN A 312 23.84 -10.57 9.60
CA ASN A 312 23.95 -11.70 10.48
C ASN A 312 22.78 -12.64 10.15
N ILE A 313 23.07 -13.84 9.69
CA ILE A 313 22.05 -14.84 9.37
C ILE A 313 21.69 -15.58 10.67
N SER A 314 20.40 -15.58 11.01
CA SER A 314 19.90 -16.39 12.12
C SER A 314 19.82 -17.86 11.70
N SER A 315 20.75 -18.68 12.20
CA SER A 315 20.79 -20.12 11.91
C SER A 315 19.53 -20.85 12.39
N GLU A 316 18.96 -20.45 13.53
CA GLU A 316 17.75 -21.03 14.09
C GLU A 316 16.53 -20.81 13.16
N HIS A 317 16.33 -19.57 12.71
CA HIS A 317 15.22 -19.25 11.81
C HIS A 317 15.41 -19.86 10.42
N LEU A 318 16.64 -19.93 9.93
CA LEU A 318 16.98 -20.61 8.67
C LEU A 318 16.61 -22.09 8.74
N GLU A 319 17.05 -22.81 9.77
CA GLU A 319 16.76 -24.22 9.96
C GLU A 319 15.25 -24.46 10.12
N SER A 320 14.58 -23.66 10.94
CA SER A 320 13.14 -23.75 11.14
C SER A 320 12.35 -23.54 9.84
N SER A 321 12.78 -22.57 9.02
CA SER A 321 12.15 -22.29 7.72
C SER A 321 12.35 -23.47 6.75
N LEU A 322 13.56 -23.99 6.64
CA LEU A 322 13.88 -25.13 5.76
C LEU A 322 13.08 -26.38 6.13
N ASN A 323 13.04 -26.74 7.43
CA ASN A 323 12.29 -27.89 7.93
C ASN A 323 10.78 -27.77 7.65
N LEU A 324 10.22 -26.57 7.74
CA LEU A 324 8.80 -26.35 7.41
C LEU A 324 8.52 -26.47 5.91
N TYR A 325 9.40 -25.93 5.06
CA TYR A 325 9.26 -26.11 3.61
C TYR A 325 9.35 -27.59 3.23
N ASP A 326 10.28 -28.34 3.77
CA ASP A 326 10.39 -29.78 3.53
C ASP A 326 9.13 -30.53 3.98
N SER A 327 8.57 -30.17 5.14
CA SER A 327 7.29 -30.73 5.63
C SER A 327 6.14 -30.45 4.67
N ILE A 328 6.06 -29.24 4.12
CA ILE A 328 5.04 -28.86 3.11
C ILE A 328 5.18 -29.72 1.86
N LEU A 329 6.41 -29.89 1.37
CA LEU A 329 6.69 -30.63 0.14
C LEU A 329 6.38 -32.12 0.25
N VAL A 330 6.47 -32.70 1.46
CA VAL A 330 6.15 -34.10 1.72
C VAL A 330 4.65 -34.32 1.98
N SER A 331 4.00 -33.39 2.69
CA SER A 331 2.64 -33.62 3.22
C SER A 331 1.51 -33.17 2.29
N LEU A 332 1.79 -32.32 1.30
CA LEU A 332 0.74 -31.74 0.45
C LEU A 332 0.78 -32.26 -1.00
N PRO A 333 -0.39 -32.41 -1.66
CA PRO A 333 -0.46 -32.80 -3.06
C PRO A 333 0.02 -31.69 -3.99
N LYS A 334 0.34 -32.05 -5.24
CA LYS A 334 0.72 -31.10 -6.30
C LYS A 334 -0.30 -29.97 -6.44
N SER A 335 0.15 -28.74 -6.30
CA SER A 335 -0.70 -27.54 -6.32
C SER A 335 0.14 -26.28 -6.51
N SER A 336 -0.54 -25.16 -6.76
CA SER A 336 0.13 -23.84 -6.79
C SER A 336 0.79 -23.47 -5.45
N LEU A 337 0.34 -24.02 -4.34
CA LEU A 337 0.93 -23.83 -3.02
C LEU A 337 2.27 -24.58 -2.90
N ILE A 338 2.35 -25.79 -3.44
CA ILE A 338 3.62 -26.53 -3.52
C ILE A 338 4.59 -25.84 -4.47
N ALA A 339 4.11 -25.26 -5.59
CA ALA A 339 4.95 -24.46 -6.46
C ALA A 339 5.55 -23.26 -5.72
N GLU A 340 4.75 -22.59 -4.89
CA GLU A 340 5.21 -21.46 -4.07
C GLU A 340 6.22 -21.91 -3.00
N ALA A 341 6.01 -23.05 -2.34
CA ALA A 341 6.95 -23.60 -1.38
C ALA A 341 8.31 -23.95 -2.03
N HIS A 342 8.30 -24.57 -3.21
CA HIS A 342 9.54 -24.81 -3.97
C HIS A 342 10.23 -23.51 -4.36
N PHE A 343 9.47 -22.51 -4.81
CA PHE A 343 10.04 -21.21 -5.16
C PHE A 343 10.73 -20.56 -3.96
N ARG A 344 10.07 -20.52 -2.79
CA ARG A 344 10.64 -19.96 -1.56
C ARG A 344 11.88 -20.72 -1.08
N LEU A 345 11.83 -22.04 -1.11
CA LEU A 345 12.99 -22.87 -0.79
C LEU A 345 14.16 -22.56 -1.74
N ALA A 346 13.87 -22.41 -3.04
CA ALA A 346 14.90 -22.06 -4.02
C ALA A 346 15.47 -20.64 -3.80
N GLU A 347 14.64 -19.66 -3.37
CA GLU A 347 15.11 -18.32 -2.98
C GLU A 347 16.08 -18.38 -1.79
N ILE A 348 15.79 -19.20 -0.78
CA ILE A 348 16.69 -19.40 0.37
C ILE A 348 17.98 -20.05 -0.10
N GLN A 349 17.91 -21.11 -0.91
CA GLN A 349 19.08 -21.80 -1.46
C GLN A 349 19.94 -20.88 -2.32
N TYR A 350 19.32 -20.00 -3.13
CA TYR A 350 20.03 -19.06 -4.00
C TYR A 350 20.63 -17.89 -3.22
N ARG A 351 19.81 -17.20 -2.41
CA ARG A 351 20.18 -15.90 -1.84
C ARG A 351 20.93 -16.01 -0.52
N ILE A 352 20.66 -17.05 0.28
CA ILE A 352 21.14 -17.20 1.65
C ILE A 352 22.20 -18.29 1.73
N VAL A 353 21.83 -19.51 1.32
CA VAL A 353 22.75 -20.66 1.35
C VAL A 353 23.80 -20.60 0.23
N GLN A 354 23.46 -19.94 -0.88
CA GLN A 354 24.30 -19.79 -2.08
C GLN A 354 24.63 -21.14 -2.75
N ASP A 355 23.76 -22.14 -2.59
CA ASP A 355 23.82 -23.42 -3.31
C ASP A 355 23.07 -23.28 -4.63
N PHE A 356 23.76 -22.79 -5.64
CA PHE A 356 23.17 -22.50 -6.96
C PHE A 356 22.68 -23.74 -7.68
N ASP A 357 23.31 -24.89 -7.47
CA ASP A 357 22.89 -26.16 -8.10
C ASP A 357 21.56 -26.64 -7.54
N ARG A 358 21.43 -26.64 -6.22
CA ARG A 358 20.14 -26.97 -5.58
C ARG A 358 19.07 -25.96 -5.94
N ALA A 359 19.38 -24.67 -5.90
CA ALA A 359 18.43 -23.61 -6.26
C ALA A 359 17.88 -23.82 -7.68
N LEU A 360 18.76 -24.05 -8.67
CA LEU A 360 18.36 -24.30 -10.05
C LEU A 360 17.44 -25.51 -10.19
N LYS A 361 17.79 -26.62 -9.52
CA LYS A 361 16.97 -27.84 -9.50
C LYS A 361 15.61 -27.59 -8.88
N THR A 362 15.57 -26.86 -7.78
CA THR A 362 14.34 -26.53 -7.03
C THR A 362 13.43 -25.60 -7.83
N TYR A 363 13.97 -24.54 -8.49
CA TYR A 363 13.21 -23.69 -9.41
C TYR A 363 12.60 -24.47 -10.58
N LYS A 364 13.39 -25.33 -11.23
CA LYS A 364 12.89 -26.21 -12.31
C LYS A 364 11.79 -27.15 -11.82
N THR A 365 11.86 -27.58 -10.56
CA THR A 365 10.79 -28.40 -9.95
C THR A 365 9.54 -27.56 -9.69
N ALA A 366 9.69 -26.31 -9.24
CA ALA A 366 8.57 -25.39 -9.03
C ALA A 366 7.73 -25.17 -10.30
N ILE A 367 8.36 -25.02 -11.46
CA ILE A 367 7.66 -24.92 -12.77
C ILE A 367 6.75 -26.12 -13.01
N ARG A 368 7.22 -27.33 -12.69
CA ARG A 368 6.47 -28.58 -12.91
C ARG A 368 5.24 -28.73 -11.99
N GLN A 369 5.12 -27.89 -10.95
CA GLN A 369 4.00 -27.91 -10.00
C GLN A 369 2.83 -27.01 -10.43
N LYS A 370 2.81 -26.51 -11.66
CA LYS A 370 1.78 -25.61 -12.20
C LYS A 370 1.62 -24.33 -11.34
N PRO A 371 2.66 -23.50 -11.25
CA PRO A 371 2.59 -22.23 -10.54
C PRO A 371 1.54 -21.30 -11.15
N LYS A 372 1.09 -20.31 -10.38
CA LYS A 372 0.29 -19.20 -10.92
C LYS A 372 1.12 -18.41 -11.94
N PRO A 373 0.51 -17.70 -12.90
CA PRO A 373 1.23 -17.00 -13.98
C PRO A 373 2.33 -16.05 -13.49
N ASP A 374 2.05 -15.24 -12.44
CA ASP A 374 3.04 -14.30 -11.90
C ASP A 374 4.23 -15.01 -11.24
N LEU A 375 3.96 -16.12 -10.55
CA LEU A 375 5.00 -16.95 -9.95
C LEU A 375 5.84 -17.65 -11.04
N TYR A 376 5.21 -18.14 -12.09
CA TYR A 376 5.88 -18.74 -13.25
C TYR A 376 6.87 -17.75 -13.88
N LYS A 377 6.44 -16.53 -14.15
CA LYS A 377 7.30 -15.46 -14.69
C LYS A 377 8.48 -15.15 -13.76
N SER A 378 8.21 -15.07 -12.45
CA SER A 378 9.27 -14.86 -11.46
C SER A 378 10.29 -15.98 -11.46
N ILE A 379 9.87 -17.23 -11.58
CA ILE A 379 10.76 -18.40 -11.62
C ILE A 379 11.65 -18.35 -12.87
N ILE A 380 11.12 -17.98 -14.03
CA ILE A 380 11.89 -17.85 -15.28
C ILE A 380 13.04 -16.85 -15.07
N LEU A 381 12.75 -15.66 -14.55
CA LEU A 381 13.76 -14.64 -14.31
C LEU A 381 14.83 -15.14 -13.32
N ARG A 382 14.42 -15.84 -12.26
CA ARG A 382 15.36 -16.40 -11.28
C ARG A 382 16.24 -17.52 -11.82
N ILE A 383 15.75 -18.35 -12.72
CA ILE A 383 16.59 -19.36 -13.39
C ILE A 383 17.70 -18.67 -14.18
N GLY A 384 17.39 -17.59 -14.92
CA GLY A 384 18.40 -16.78 -15.59
C GLY A 384 19.45 -16.20 -14.62
N ASP A 385 18.99 -15.65 -13.48
CA ASP A 385 19.90 -15.13 -12.43
C ASP A 385 20.82 -16.22 -11.86
N VAL A 386 20.29 -17.41 -11.59
CA VAL A 386 21.06 -18.52 -11.01
C VAL A 386 22.09 -19.08 -12.02
N LEU A 387 21.72 -19.17 -13.30
CA LEU A 387 22.67 -19.60 -14.34
C LEU A 387 23.83 -18.60 -14.47
N LEU A 388 23.54 -17.29 -14.42
CA LEU A 388 24.56 -16.25 -14.40
C LEU A 388 25.45 -16.36 -13.16
N ALA A 389 24.88 -16.58 -11.99
CA ALA A 389 25.59 -16.74 -10.72
C ALA A 389 26.51 -17.97 -10.72
N LYS A 390 26.10 -19.05 -11.37
CA LYS A 390 26.97 -20.24 -11.59
C LYS A 390 28.11 -20.00 -12.56
N GLY A 391 28.08 -18.94 -13.36
CA GLY A 391 29.00 -18.71 -14.46
C GLY A 391 28.60 -19.42 -15.76
N ASP A 392 27.45 -20.05 -15.83
CA ASP A 392 26.90 -20.66 -17.05
C ASP A 392 26.24 -19.60 -17.93
N ILE A 393 27.06 -18.71 -18.46
CA ILE A 393 26.61 -17.58 -19.29
C ILE A 393 25.89 -18.07 -20.57
N PRO A 394 26.48 -19.02 -21.35
CA PRO A 394 25.79 -19.55 -22.53
C PRO A 394 24.43 -20.19 -22.21
N GLY A 395 24.36 -20.94 -21.10
CA GLY A 395 23.11 -21.54 -20.62
C GLY A 395 22.08 -20.50 -20.22
N SER A 396 22.50 -19.40 -19.57
CA SER A 396 21.62 -18.31 -19.21
C SER A 396 21.02 -17.62 -20.44
N ILE A 397 21.84 -17.28 -21.44
CA ILE A 397 21.38 -16.67 -22.69
C ILE A 397 20.42 -17.61 -23.42
N ALA A 398 20.81 -18.85 -23.67
CA ALA A 398 19.98 -19.80 -24.39
C ALA A 398 18.62 -20.06 -23.70
N PHE A 399 18.63 -20.13 -22.38
CA PHE A 399 17.39 -20.29 -21.61
C PHE A 399 16.48 -19.06 -21.72
N LEU A 400 17.04 -17.85 -21.50
CA LEU A 400 16.27 -16.61 -21.53
C LEU A 400 15.73 -16.32 -22.94
N ASP A 401 16.52 -16.51 -24.00
CA ASP A 401 16.08 -16.38 -25.40
C ASP A 401 14.92 -17.31 -25.71
N SER A 402 15.06 -18.61 -25.34
CA SER A 402 13.98 -19.59 -25.52
C SER A 402 12.70 -19.17 -24.80
N MET A 403 12.82 -18.66 -23.58
CA MET A 403 11.66 -18.19 -22.81
C MET A 403 11.06 -16.90 -23.37
N TYR A 404 11.86 -16.00 -23.90
CA TYR A 404 11.36 -14.79 -24.56
C TYR A 404 10.53 -15.12 -25.80
N HIS A 405 11.01 -16.03 -26.65
CA HIS A 405 10.26 -16.49 -27.82
C HIS A 405 8.95 -17.20 -27.48
N LEU A 406 8.92 -17.87 -26.33
CA LEU A 406 7.72 -18.62 -25.89
C LEU A 406 6.67 -17.71 -25.23
N GLU A 407 7.09 -16.79 -24.37
CA GLU A 407 6.21 -16.04 -23.47
C GLU A 407 6.02 -14.58 -23.89
N ASN A 408 6.89 -14.04 -24.75
CA ASN A 408 6.93 -12.62 -25.15
C ASN A 408 6.81 -11.66 -23.93
N PHE A 409 7.59 -11.95 -22.88
CA PHE A 409 7.56 -11.23 -21.60
C PHE A 409 8.76 -10.30 -21.50
N GLU A 410 8.52 -8.97 -21.62
CA GLU A 410 9.55 -7.93 -21.67
C GLU A 410 10.63 -7.99 -20.58
N PRO A 411 10.34 -8.26 -19.29
CA PRO A 411 11.37 -8.38 -18.26
C PRO A 411 12.45 -9.44 -18.53
N ILE A 412 12.21 -10.39 -19.45
CA ILE A 412 13.25 -11.31 -19.91
C ILE A 412 14.34 -10.56 -20.69
N LEU A 413 13.96 -9.54 -21.48
CA LEU A 413 14.92 -8.68 -22.21
C LEU A 413 15.82 -7.92 -21.25
N HIS A 414 15.27 -7.44 -20.12
CA HIS A 414 16.07 -6.81 -19.06
C HIS A 414 17.12 -7.77 -18.51
N LYS A 415 16.77 -9.06 -18.34
CA LYS A 415 17.74 -10.09 -17.93
C LYS A 415 18.78 -10.40 -19.01
N LEU A 416 18.38 -10.45 -20.27
CA LEU A 416 19.31 -10.61 -21.38
C LEU A 416 20.30 -9.45 -21.46
N ILE A 417 19.84 -8.20 -21.29
CA ILE A 417 20.73 -7.04 -21.17
C ILE A 417 21.73 -7.24 -20.05
N GLN A 418 21.29 -7.65 -18.85
CA GLN A 418 22.19 -7.92 -17.72
C GLN A 418 23.23 -8.99 -18.05
N VAL A 419 22.82 -10.11 -18.62
CA VAL A 419 23.72 -11.22 -18.96
C VAL A 419 24.77 -10.80 -20.00
N HIS A 420 24.34 -10.14 -21.08
CA HIS A 420 25.28 -9.65 -22.12
C HIS A 420 26.21 -8.58 -21.56
N LEU A 421 25.69 -7.64 -20.79
CA LEU A 421 26.48 -6.56 -20.21
C LEU A 421 27.59 -7.13 -19.31
N PHE A 422 27.23 -7.95 -18.33
CA PHE A 422 28.20 -8.49 -17.37
C PHE A 422 29.10 -9.61 -17.93
N SER A 423 28.73 -10.19 -19.07
CA SER A 423 29.62 -11.11 -19.80
C SER A 423 30.63 -10.40 -20.73
N GLY A 424 30.69 -9.06 -20.68
CA GLY A 424 31.64 -8.27 -21.46
C GLY A 424 31.22 -7.99 -22.92
N ASN A 425 29.92 -8.17 -23.21
CA ASN A 425 29.30 -7.88 -24.52
C ASN A 425 28.37 -6.66 -24.48
N PRO A 426 28.85 -5.46 -24.13
CA PRO A 426 28.00 -4.27 -24.01
C PRO A 426 27.33 -3.86 -25.32
N ASP A 427 27.92 -4.14 -26.48
CA ASP A 427 27.33 -3.81 -27.79
C ASP A 427 26.00 -4.57 -28.02
N THR A 428 25.95 -5.85 -27.67
CA THR A 428 24.71 -6.64 -27.75
C THR A 428 23.68 -6.12 -26.72
N ALA A 429 24.11 -5.78 -25.51
CA ALA A 429 23.25 -5.21 -24.48
C ALA A 429 22.62 -3.88 -24.96
N ILE A 430 23.40 -3.00 -25.62
CA ILE A 430 22.95 -1.75 -26.21
C ILE A 430 21.89 -2.01 -27.29
N THR A 431 22.13 -2.98 -28.17
CA THR A 431 21.17 -3.31 -29.24
C THR A 431 19.81 -3.71 -28.68
N ILE A 432 19.77 -4.54 -27.63
CA ILE A 432 18.52 -4.93 -26.95
C ILE A 432 17.89 -3.73 -26.25
N LEU A 433 18.69 -2.91 -25.57
CA LEU A 433 18.26 -1.73 -24.84
C LEU A 433 17.61 -0.69 -25.75
N ASP A 434 18.20 -0.41 -26.91
CA ASP A 434 17.66 0.51 -27.92
C ASP A 434 16.33 -0.02 -28.50
N GLY A 435 16.21 -1.34 -28.66
CA GLY A 435 14.95 -1.99 -29.04
C GLY A 435 13.82 -1.70 -28.03
N ILE A 436 14.10 -1.88 -26.74
CA ILE A 436 13.14 -1.58 -25.66
C ILE A 436 12.82 -0.08 -25.62
N PHE A 437 13.86 0.76 -25.68
CA PHE A 437 13.71 2.21 -25.58
C PHE A 437 12.80 2.79 -26.67
N SER A 438 12.81 2.19 -27.87
CA SER A 438 11.95 2.63 -28.99
C SER A 438 10.45 2.42 -28.75
N THR A 439 10.06 1.58 -27.79
CA THR A 439 8.68 1.15 -27.56
C THR A 439 8.17 1.45 -26.14
N ILE A 440 9.06 1.71 -25.20
CA ILE A 440 8.69 1.91 -23.80
C ILE A 440 7.96 3.23 -23.56
N SER A 441 6.94 3.18 -22.69
CA SER A 441 6.22 4.39 -22.27
C SER A 441 6.94 5.07 -21.09
N PRO A 442 6.95 6.43 -21.03
CA PRO A 442 7.47 7.17 -19.87
C PRO A 442 6.76 6.86 -18.53
N ILE A 443 5.57 6.24 -18.58
CA ILE A 443 4.81 5.83 -17.38
C ILE A 443 5.29 4.47 -16.86
N ASP A 444 6.08 3.73 -17.64
CA ASP A 444 6.59 2.43 -17.21
C ASP A 444 7.53 2.56 -16.03
N LYS A 445 7.45 1.61 -15.10
CA LYS A 445 8.27 1.62 -13.87
C LYS A 445 9.77 1.45 -14.14
N SER A 446 10.14 0.81 -15.25
CA SER A 446 11.53 0.57 -15.66
C SER A 446 12.11 1.71 -16.49
N PHE A 447 11.29 2.71 -16.89
CA PHE A 447 11.72 3.78 -17.78
C PHE A 447 12.96 4.53 -17.28
N ASN A 448 12.96 4.96 -16.02
CA ASN A 448 14.09 5.69 -15.45
C ASN A 448 15.35 4.82 -15.37
N ASP A 449 15.21 3.55 -15.02
CA ASP A 449 16.33 2.60 -14.94
C ASP A 449 16.97 2.35 -16.32
N ILE A 450 16.14 2.28 -17.36
CA ILE A 450 16.56 2.13 -18.74
C ILE A 450 17.28 3.39 -19.23
N MET A 451 16.74 4.58 -18.92
CA MET A 451 17.39 5.84 -19.25
C MET A 451 18.76 5.96 -18.59
N GLU A 452 18.84 5.67 -17.29
CA GLU A 452 20.09 5.71 -16.52
C GLU A 452 21.14 4.74 -17.10
N LEU A 453 20.77 3.50 -17.41
CA LEU A 453 21.66 2.54 -18.03
C LEU A 453 22.15 3.05 -19.41
N ARG A 454 21.24 3.62 -20.20
CA ARG A 454 21.58 4.16 -21.51
C ARG A 454 22.59 5.30 -21.41
N ASP A 455 22.40 6.21 -20.45
CA ASP A 455 23.33 7.32 -20.22
C ASP A 455 24.72 6.81 -19.78
N ILE A 456 24.77 5.82 -18.87
CA ILE A 456 26.02 5.20 -18.45
C ILE A 456 26.74 4.55 -19.64
N LEU A 457 26.04 3.79 -20.46
CA LEU A 457 26.62 3.13 -21.64
C LEU A 457 27.06 4.15 -22.69
N SER A 458 26.29 5.21 -22.90
CA SER A 458 26.65 6.28 -23.83
C SER A 458 27.91 7.00 -23.40
N GLN A 459 27.97 7.47 -22.17
CA GLN A 459 29.06 8.28 -21.63
C GLN A 459 30.36 7.47 -21.46
N HIS A 460 30.26 6.28 -20.85
CA HIS A 460 31.43 5.54 -20.41
C HIS A 460 31.85 4.40 -21.34
N TYR A 461 31.08 4.11 -22.39
CA TYR A 461 31.44 3.08 -23.36
C TYR A 461 31.36 3.57 -24.80
N GLN A 462 30.20 4.05 -25.29
CA GLN A 462 30.05 4.40 -26.71
C GLN A 462 30.89 5.62 -27.13
N GLN A 463 30.90 6.68 -26.29
CA GLN A 463 31.63 7.94 -26.55
C GLN A 463 33.09 7.88 -26.08
N SER A 464 33.48 6.86 -25.35
CA SER A 464 34.84 6.70 -24.85
C SER A 464 35.80 6.20 -25.94
N ASP A 465 37.10 6.54 -25.75
CA ASP A 465 38.18 5.97 -26.52
C ASP A 465 38.39 4.48 -26.18
N GLN A 466 39.41 3.85 -26.79
CA GLN A 466 39.69 2.43 -26.55
C GLN A 466 40.08 2.16 -25.08
N GLN A 467 40.74 3.10 -24.41
CA GLN A 467 41.13 2.98 -23.01
C GLN A 467 39.92 3.01 -22.11
N GLY A 468 39.01 3.95 -22.31
CA GLY A 468 37.72 4.03 -21.58
C GLY A 468 36.85 2.79 -21.78
N LYS A 469 36.77 2.27 -23.03
CA LYS A 469 36.05 1.02 -23.31
C LYS A 469 36.62 -0.19 -22.57
N ASN A 470 37.97 -0.29 -22.51
CA ASN A 470 38.64 -1.36 -21.76
C ASN A 470 38.39 -1.21 -20.26
N ALA A 471 38.49 0.02 -19.71
CA ALA A 471 38.18 0.32 -18.33
C ALA A 471 36.72 -0.09 -17.98
N PHE A 472 35.76 0.29 -18.81
CA PHE A 472 34.36 -0.08 -18.60
C PHE A 472 34.16 -1.60 -18.56
N LYS A 473 34.82 -2.38 -19.42
CA LYS A 473 34.77 -3.85 -19.36
C LYS A 473 35.35 -4.43 -18.08
N VAL A 474 36.40 -3.83 -17.50
CA VAL A 474 36.90 -4.22 -16.18
C VAL A 474 35.87 -4.00 -15.09
N PHE A 475 35.15 -2.86 -15.13
CA PHE A 475 34.03 -2.62 -14.22
C PHE A 475 32.92 -3.67 -14.38
N LEU A 476 32.53 -4.01 -15.60
CA LEU A 476 31.52 -5.04 -15.84
C LEU A 476 31.94 -6.43 -15.33
N THR A 477 33.26 -6.74 -15.41
CA THR A 477 33.80 -7.97 -14.83
C THR A 477 33.68 -7.99 -13.31
N ALA A 478 33.92 -6.87 -12.64
CA ALA A 478 33.72 -6.77 -11.20
C ALA A 478 32.23 -6.97 -10.82
N GLU A 479 31.32 -6.39 -11.61
CA GLU A 479 29.86 -6.58 -11.43
C GLU A 479 29.42 -8.03 -11.67
N LEU A 480 30.05 -8.75 -12.61
CA LEU A 480 29.82 -10.19 -12.78
C LEU A 480 30.26 -10.97 -11.54
N TYR A 481 31.45 -10.69 -11.02
CA TYR A 481 31.96 -11.36 -9.82
C TYR A 481 31.05 -11.14 -8.60
N LEU A 482 30.50 -9.94 -8.45
CA LEU A 482 29.49 -9.69 -7.40
C LEU A 482 28.27 -10.61 -7.53
N ARG A 483 27.78 -10.85 -8.74
CA ARG A 483 26.65 -11.76 -9.00
C ARG A 483 27.00 -13.23 -8.80
N GLN A 484 28.28 -13.57 -8.93
CA GLN A 484 28.83 -14.90 -8.63
C GLN A 484 29.21 -15.07 -7.16
N GLN A 485 29.00 -14.09 -6.30
CA GLN A 485 29.43 -14.05 -4.89
C GLN A 485 30.97 -14.13 -4.70
N LYS A 486 31.73 -13.80 -5.71
CA LYS A 486 33.19 -13.70 -5.68
C LYS A 486 33.58 -12.28 -5.26
N ILE A 487 33.35 -11.96 -3.97
CA ILE A 487 33.42 -10.58 -3.47
C ILE A 487 34.87 -10.06 -3.46
N SER A 488 35.80 -10.91 -3.06
CA SER A 488 37.23 -10.56 -3.06
C SER A 488 37.74 -10.25 -4.46
N GLU A 489 37.42 -11.12 -5.43
CA GLU A 489 37.79 -10.95 -6.83
C GLU A 489 37.16 -9.69 -7.44
N ALA A 490 35.89 -9.36 -7.05
CA ALA A 490 35.29 -8.10 -7.45
C ALA A 490 36.04 -6.88 -6.90
N GLY A 491 36.43 -6.92 -5.63
CA GLY A 491 37.24 -5.88 -5.00
C GLY A 491 38.63 -5.71 -5.66
N GLU A 492 39.27 -6.80 -6.02
CA GLU A 492 40.54 -6.80 -6.73
C GLU A 492 40.41 -6.19 -8.14
N GLN A 493 39.35 -6.53 -8.87
CA GLN A 493 39.06 -5.93 -10.19
C GLN A 493 38.85 -4.42 -10.11
N LEU A 494 38.14 -3.92 -9.08
CA LEU A 494 37.95 -2.49 -8.90
C LEU A 494 39.24 -1.78 -8.45
N SER A 495 40.09 -2.45 -7.67
CA SER A 495 41.43 -1.94 -7.34
C SER A 495 42.30 -1.84 -8.59
N TYR A 496 42.34 -2.91 -9.38
CA TYR A 496 43.04 -2.93 -10.67
C TYR A 496 42.54 -1.81 -11.61
N PHE A 497 41.21 -1.56 -11.63
CA PHE A 497 40.64 -0.46 -12.41
C PHE A 497 41.25 0.90 -11.98
N ILE A 498 41.21 1.18 -10.66
CA ILE A 498 41.65 2.48 -10.11
C ILE A 498 43.14 2.70 -10.40
N ASP A 499 43.96 1.65 -10.26
CA ASP A 499 45.41 1.73 -10.46
C ASP A 499 45.80 1.84 -11.95
N THR A 500 44.99 1.22 -12.85
CA THR A 500 45.33 1.13 -14.30
C THR A 500 44.73 2.27 -15.11
N TYR A 501 43.60 2.82 -14.69
CA TYR A 501 42.81 3.81 -15.42
C TYR A 501 42.50 5.07 -14.59
N PRO A 502 43.51 5.75 -14.00
CA PRO A 502 43.27 6.84 -13.01
C PRO A 502 42.60 8.08 -13.60
N ASP A 503 42.70 8.28 -14.92
CA ASP A 503 42.18 9.50 -15.60
C ASP A 503 40.80 9.31 -16.23
N VAL A 504 40.15 8.17 -16.01
CA VAL A 504 38.82 7.89 -16.57
C VAL A 504 37.74 8.50 -15.68
N ASP A 505 36.76 9.18 -16.28
CA ASP A 505 35.63 9.86 -15.58
C ASP A 505 34.83 8.92 -14.68
N LEU A 506 34.96 7.62 -14.83
CA LEU A 506 34.25 6.60 -14.03
C LEU A 506 34.91 6.39 -12.64
N ILE A 507 36.08 6.93 -12.37
CA ILE A 507 36.83 6.74 -11.11
C ILE A 507 36.03 7.03 -9.86
N PRO A 508 35.30 8.14 -9.72
CA PRO A 508 34.50 8.40 -8.50
C PRO A 508 33.49 7.29 -8.23
N LEU A 509 32.81 6.80 -9.27
CA LEU A 509 31.83 5.74 -9.18
C LEU A 509 32.45 4.40 -8.78
N ILE A 510 33.59 4.04 -9.41
CA ILE A 510 34.32 2.83 -9.10
C ILE A 510 34.85 2.85 -7.67
N THR A 511 35.32 4.01 -7.20
CA THR A 511 35.81 4.18 -5.84
C THR A 511 34.67 4.04 -4.82
N LEU A 512 33.50 4.63 -5.08
CA LEU A 512 32.31 4.44 -4.26
C LEU A 512 31.90 2.95 -4.20
N ARG A 513 31.86 2.29 -5.36
CA ARG A 513 31.52 0.85 -5.46
C ARG A 513 32.53 -0.02 -4.68
N ARG A 514 33.80 0.31 -4.77
CA ARG A 514 34.88 -0.37 -3.99
C ARG A 514 34.67 -0.18 -2.49
N ALA A 515 34.30 1.03 -2.03
CA ALA A 515 34.00 1.28 -0.61
C ALA A 515 32.89 0.36 -0.09
N LEU A 516 31.82 0.17 -0.88
CA LEU A 516 30.72 -0.73 -0.54
C LEU A 516 31.18 -2.21 -0.48
N ILE A 517 32.04 -2.64 -1.39
CA ILE A 517 32.62 -4.00 -1.36
C ILE A 517 33.52 -4.20 -0.14
N LEU A 518 34.32 -3.21 0.24
CA LEU A 518 35.15 -3.26 1.42
C LEU A 518 34.34 -3.40 2.71
N LEU A 519 33.20 -2.73 2.81
CA LEU A 519 32.27 -2.96 3.91
C LEU A 519 31.76 -4.40 3.94
N ARG A 520 31.45 -4.96 2.78
CA ARG A 520 31.02 -6.36 2.67
C ARG A 520 32.12 -7.36 3.06
N LEU A 521 33.36 -6.99 2.82
CA LEU A 521 34.56 -7.75 3.25
C LEU A 521 34.91 -7.52 4.73
N ASN A 522 34.07 -6.81 5.50
CA ASN A 522 34.29 -6.45 6.89
C ASN A 522 35.58 -5.61 7.11
N GLN A 523 35.82 -4.68 6.19
CA GLN A 523 36.98 -3.76 6.22
C GLN A 523 36.49 -2.29 6.31
N PRO A 524 35.80 -1.90 7.39
CA PRO A 524 35.14 -0.61 7.48
C PRO A 524 36.07 0.60 7.50
N GLU A 525 37.27 0.47 8.10
CA GLU A 525 38.26 1.55 8.11
C GLU A 525 38.74 1.89 6.69
N LEU A 526 39.01 0.85 5.91
CA LEU A 526 39.46 1.03 4.52
C LEU A 526 38.30 1.52 3.64
N ALA A 527 37.07 1.07 3.92
CA ALA A 527 35.87 1.54 3.25
C ALA A 527 35.64 3.04 3.49
N LEU A 528 35.73 3.49 4.74
CA LEU A 528 35.62 4.90 5.11
C LEU A 528 36.67 5.77 4.41
N LYS A 529 37.94 5.36 4.46
CA LYS A 529 39.03 6.04 3.77
C LYS A 529 38.81 6.11 2.26
N THR A 530 38.28 5.03 1.68
CA THR A 530 38.00 4.95 0.23
C THR A 530 36.83 5.86 -0.13
N ALA A 531 35.77 5.91 0.70
CA ALA A 531 34.65 6.82 0.49
C ALA A 531 35.12 8.29 0.57
N GLN A 532 35.90 8.65 1.57
CA GLN A 532 36.41 10.02 1.77
C GLN A 532 37.29 10.50 0.60
N ALA A 533 37.97 9.59 -0.11
CA ALA A 533 38.78 9.95 -1.25
C ALA A 533 38.02 10.63 -2.41
N ILE A 534 36.71 10.52 -2.45
CA ILE A 534 35.88 11.10 -3.50
C ILE A 534 35.01 12.28 -3.00
N GLU A 535 35.30 12.84 -1.82
CA GLU A 535 34.56 13.98 -1.26
C GLU A 535 34.65 15.29 -2.07
N GLN A 536 35.58 15.38 -3.02
CA GLN A 536 35.72 16.55 -3.90
C GLN A 536 35.40 16.22 -5.38
N THR A 537 34.54 15.27 -5.60
CA THR A 537 34.13 14.83 -6.95
C THR A 537 32.65 15.09 -7.19
N SER A 538 32.14 14.72 -8.35
CA SER A 538 30.71 14.73 -8.67
C SER A 538 29.85 13.86 -7.74
N LEU A 539 30.43 12.97 -6.97
CA LEU A 539 29.76 12.07 -6.01
C LEU A 539 30.02 12.44 -4.54
N SER A 540 30.38 13.69 -4.26
CA SER A 540 30.69 14.19 -2.91
C SER A 540 29.54 13.94 -1.92
N ASP A 541 28.32 14.24 -2.31
CA ASP A 541 27.14 14.02 -1.47
C ASP A 541 26.99 12.55 -1.06
N ARG A 542 27.19 11.61 -2.00
CA ARG A 542 27.13 10.17 -1.74
C ARG A 542 28.26 9.67 -0.85
N SER A 543 29.44 10.21 -1.05
CA SER A 543 30.61 9.95 -0.21
C SER A 543 30.38 10.36 1.25
N ILE A 544 29.90 11.56 1.46
CA ILE A 544 29.59 12.11 2.78
C ILE A 544 28.50 11.28 3.48
N ILE A 545 27.45 10.89 2.75
CA ILE A 545 26.37 10.05 3.26
C ILE A 545 26.90 8.67 3.66
N LEU A 546 27.69 8.03 2.79
CA LEU A 546 28.29 6.72 3.10
C LEU A 546 29.17 6.79 4.35
N SER A 547 29.99 7.85 4.47
CA SER A 547 30.81 8.07 5.65
C SER A 547 29.96 8.21 6.91
N GLY A 548 28.87 8.98 6.86
CA GLY A 548 27.92 9.12 7.96
C GLY A 548 27.26 7.79 8.35
N GLN A 549 26.85 6.98 7.35
CA GLN A 549 26.26 5.66 7.60
C GLN A 549 27.29 4.68 8.21
N ILE A 550 28.54 4.71 7.80
CA ILE A 550 29.58 3.89 8.41
C ILE A 550 29.76 4.26 9.89
N TYR A 551 29.80 5.57 10.22
CA TYR A 551 29.88 6.00 11.63
C TYR A 551 28.65 5.56 12.43
N GLU A 552 27.45 5.70 11.89
CA GLU A 552 26.22 5.32 12.56
C GLU A 552 26.10 3.80 12.77
N GLN A 553 26.24 3.02 11.69
CA GLN A 553 25.87 1.61 11.67
C GLN A 553 26.99 0.68 12.07
N VAL A 554 28.24 1.02 11.74
CA VAL A 554 29.41 0.15 11.99
C VAL A 554 30.12 0.55 13.27
N TYR A 555 30.37 1.85 13.46
CA TYR A 555 31.07 2.34 14.65
C TYR A 555 30.13 2.71 15.79
N ASN A 556 28.81 2.76 15.56
CA ASN A 556 27.78 3.21 16.50
C ASN A 556 28.08 4.61 17.09
N ASP A 557 28.74 5.47 16.29
CA ASP A 557 29.12 6.85 16.62
C ASP A 557 28.12 7.81 15.99
N LYS A 558 27.05 8.07 16.73
CA LYS A 558 25.94 8.93 16.27
C LYS A 558 26.35 10.39 16.15
N GLU A 559 27.27 10.87 16.97
CA GLU A 559 27.71 12.26 16.96
C GLU A 559 28.44 12.55 15.64
N ARG A 560 29.41 11.74 15.29
CA ARG A 560 30.12 11.87 13.99
C ARG A 560 29.20 11.62 12.82
N ALA A 561 28.32 10.64 12.88
CA ALA A 561 27.33 10.40 11.83
C ALA A 561 26.50 11.66 11.58
N LEU A 562 26.04 12.33 12.65
CA LEU A 562 25.25 13.55 12.58
C LEU A 562 26.05 14.72 11.95
N GLU A 563 27.37 14.84 12.25
CA GLU A 563 28.25 15.82 11.61
C GLU A 563 28.26 15.64 10.08
N TYR A 564 28.46 14.41 9.60
CA TYR A 564 28.43 14.09 8.15
C TYR A 564 27.04 14.38 7.53
N PHE A 565 25.95 13.99 8.16
CA PHE A 565 24.61 14.24 7.64
C PHE A 565 24.27 15.74 7.63
N LEU A 566 24.73 16.53 8.60
CA LEU A 566 24.55 17.98 8.62
C LEU A 566 25.31 18.66 7.49
N ARG A 567 26.46 18.14 7.05
CA ARG A 567 27.17 18.65 5.88
C ARG A 567 26.32 18.57 4.61
N ILE A 568 25.52 17.51 4.43
CA ILE A 568 24.59 17.43 3.30
C ILE A 568 23.59 18.58 3.31
N ILE A 569 23.05 18.91 4.49
CA ILE A 569 22.08 20.01 4.64
C ILE A 569 22.74 21.37 4.36
N ASN A 570 23.98 21.57 4.79
CA ASN A 570 24.66 22.86 4.71
C ASN A 570 25.39 23.10 3.38
N GLU A 571 26.01 22.05 2.82
CA GLU A 571 26.90 22.15 1.66
C GLU A 571 26.25 21.70 0.35
N TYR A 572 25.21 20.82 0.41
CA TYR A 572 24.58 20.21 -0.77
C TYR A 572 23.03 20.37 -0.82
N PRO A 573 22.50 21.62 -0.77
CA PRO A 573 21.06 21.85 -0.70
C PRO A 573 20.30 21.40 -1.97
N LEU A 574 20.99 21.17 -3.08
CA LEU A 574 20.42 20.67 -4.34
C LEU A 574 20.55 19.16 -4.51
N SER A 575 21.16 18.45 -3.54
CA SER A 575 21.25 17.00 -3.59
C SER A 575 19.86 16.38 -3.52
N ILE A 576 19.64 15.33 -4.32
CA ILE A 576 18.41 14.52 -4.26
C ILE A 576 18.22 13.86 -2.89
N PHE A 577 19.27 13.76 -2.10
CA PHE A 577 19.28 13.17 -0.76
C PHE A 577 18.99 14.19 0.36
N PHE A 578 18.81 15.45 0.04
CA PHE A 578 18.59 16.51 1.04
C PHE A 578 17.40 16.21 1.96
N GLU A 579 16.21 15.95 1.41
CA GLU A 579 15.02 15.68 2.21
C GLU A 579 15.07 14.34 2.95
N PRO A 580 15.50 13.23 2.34
CA PRO A 580 15.74 11.98 3.07
C PRO A 580 16.68 12.13 4.26
N ILE A 581 17.81 12.80 4.10
CA ILE A 581 18.77 13.05 5.19
C ILE A 581 18.20 13.95 6.27
N ARG A 582 17.49 15.01 5.90
CA ARG A 582 16.80 15.89 6.87
C ARG A 582 15.81 15.13 7.74
N TYR A 583 15.06 14.22 7.13
CA TYR A 583 14.15 13.33 7.86
C TYR A 583 14.92 12.39 8.81
N HIS A 584 16.01 11.78 8.33
CA HIS A 584 16.83 10.86 9.12
C HIS A 584 17.49 11.55 10.33
N ILE A 585 18.02 12.77 10.16
CA ILE A 585 18.58 13.59 11.24
C ILE A 585 17.53 13.81 12.36
N ARG A 586 16.27 14.06 11.99
CA ARG A 586 15.19 14.22 12.97
C ARG A 586 14.94 12.93 13.76
N GLN A 587 14.98 11.78 13.10
CA GLN A 587 14.83 10.49 13.78
C GLN A 587 15.98 10.22 14.76
N LEU A 588 17.23 10.46 14.34
CA LEU A 588 18.41 10.32 15.19
C LEU A 588 18.33 11.17 16.46
N LYS A 589 17.86 12.43 16.33
CA LYS A 589 17.70 13.35 17.47
C LYS A 589 16.51 13.01 18.39
N HIS A 590 15.46 12.39 17.88
CA HIS A 590 14.28 11.98 18.70
C HIS A 590 14.49 10.69 19.48
N ILE A 591 15.46 9.86 19.12
CA ILE A 591 15.82 8.66 19.87
C ILE A 591 16.60 9.04 21.16
N GLU A 592 17.14 10.25 21.24
CA GLU A 592 17.87 10.78 22.41
C GLU A 592 16.98 11.55 23.41
N SER A 593 15.72 11.82 23.09
CA SER A 593 14.73 12.48 23.97
C SER A 593 13.68 11.48 24.50
#